data_6341c88fc8f4230e489752ab72c1a78c
#
_entry.id   6341c88fc8f4230e489752ab72c1a78c
#
_cell.length_a   1.000
_cell.length_b   1.000
_cell.length_c   1.000
_cell.angle_alpha   90.00
_cell.angle_beta   90.00
_cell.angle_gamma   90.00
#
_symmetry.space_group_name_H-M   'P 1'
#
loop_
_entity.id
_entity.type
_entity.pdbx_description
1 polymer ?
#
loop_
_entity_poly.entity_id
_entity_poly.type
_entity_poly.pdbx_seq_one_letter_code
_entity_poly.pdbx_strand_id
1 'polypeptide(L)'
;FKVFKNGRPSNSLSKNAKDIFDALPAASIKRIEVITEPGAKYDAEGIGAILNIVTDDETVIKGVTGRVGGSYDFMNNRADGNLWLSTQIDKVTFSIQGGISNIPEKMQRNHSEYDYTYENGTRSLRTEDQRVHGLVEWFGGEASWEIDSLNLISGEFNGYEYHVNGNGTGTQSLTAADGSLLSKYTSTYDIANSSYFDIDGNINYQHLTRRKGEALTFSYMISTTRQKQKSNTHYDDILGSMFEYTDFNNDFRLNFIEHTFQADWTRPTAKNHTLDLGAKYILRRNRSKTSSEYIGWQDLYTDFRHITDVAAAYAQYSVKLSKMTLRAGLRYEFSKLKADYPDGSQDEFSSSLNDWVPSAAASWQINDANSLAVNYATRISRPGISYLNPAKKYTPTSLSEGNPDLESAHAQSVKLTYMLIRPRFNFNIWSQYAFTNNDIAGVTTLDGNILHSTYENIGKIRTFQSGGFMQWTPMDKTSIMVSGSVIYTDISQTIFKNNGWGGNVYMRATRKLPCNIEAELWANYYQFALSDAFTRSDNGFMNNFWYGLNITGNYLKNKALTVSLRLTNPFGQHNSFFRNEAVRGAYTGTSVTRMDDMRMQIGLSVGYRFGNLNASVKKTAARITNDDLQGRKN
;
A
#
# COMPACT_ATOMS: atom_id res chain seq x y z
N PHE A 1 -4.22 6.63 -8.29
CA PHE A 1 -5.08 7.83 -8.35
C PHE A 1 -6.44 7.52 -7.71
N LYS A 2 -7.11 8.57 -7.20
CA LYS A 2 -8.48 8.50 -6.68
C LYS A 2 -9.45 9.02 -7.74
N VAL A 3 -10.62 8.41 -7.85
CA VAL A 3 -11.65 8.87 -8.78
C VAL A 3 -12.72 9.65 -8.02
N PHE A 4 -13.04 10.83 -8.52
CA PHE A 4 -14.08 11.70 -8.02
C PHE A 4 -15.24 11.78 -9.02
N LYS A 5 -16.44 11.96 -8.54
CA LYS A 5 -17.62 12.29 -9.34
C LYS A 5 -18.19 13.61 -8.84
N ASN A 6 -18.33 14.60 -9.74
CA ASN A 6 -18.82 15.94 -9.39
C ASN A 6 -18.07 16.60 -8.20
N GLY A 7 -16.74 16.45 -8.17
CA GLY A 7 -15.90 16.97 -7.10
C GLY A 7 -15.92 16.17 -5.80
N ARG A 8 -16.55 14.99 -5.77
CA ARG A 8 -16.69 14.12 -4.60
C ARG A 8 -15.95 12.80 -4.82
N PRO A 9 -15.17 12.29 -3.86
CA PRO A 9 -14.49 11.01 -3.98
C PRO A 9 -15.49 9.88 -4.24
N SER A 10 -15.12 8.94 -5.09
CA SER A 10 -15.90 7.72 -5.34
C SER A 10 -15.00 6.50 -5.25
N ASN A 11 -15.21 5.68 -4.22
CA ASN A 11 -14.46 4.43 -4.05
C ASN A 11 -14.88 3.37 -5.06
N SER A 12 -16.17 3.28 -5.36
CA SER A 12 -16.69 2.38 -6.39
C SER A 12 -16.02 2.65 -7.74
N LEU A 13 -15.92 3.93 -8.15
CA LEU A 13 -15.18 4.33 -9.35
C LEU A 13 -13.67 4.09 -9.24
N SER A 14 -13.09 4.16 -8.03
CA SER A 14 -11.66 3.92 -7.83
C SER A 14 -11.28 2.44 -7.83
N LYS A 15 -12.18 1.57 -7.33
CA LYS A 15 -11.93 0.12 -7.22
C LYS A 15 -12.48 -0.68 -8.42
N ASN A 16 -13.61 -0.25 -8.99
CA ASN A 16 -14.31 -0.92 -10.08
C ASN A 16 -14.54 0.02 -11.28
N ALA A 17 -13.55 0.84 -11.61
CA ALA A 17 -13.65 1.88 -12.65
C ALA A 17 -14.20 1.34 -13.97
N LYS A 18 -13.73 0.17 -14.42
CA LYS A 18 -14.16 -0.41 -15.69
C LYS A 18 -15.66 -0.72 -15.71
N ASP A 19 -16.18 -1.41 -14.71
CA ASP A 19 -17.58 -1.85 -14.69
C ASP A 19 -18.55 -0.66 -14.56
N ILE A 20 -18.11 0.38 -13.83
CA ILE A 20 -18.93 1.59 -13.65
C ILE A 20 -18.84 2.51 -14.87
N PHE A 21 -17.67 2.64 -15.50
CA PHE A 21 -17.55 3.38 -16.76
C PHE A 21 -18.31 2.72 -17.91
N ASP A 22 -18.32 1.39 -17.97
CA ASP A 22 -19.11 0.65 -18.94
C ASP A 22 -20.62 0.79 -18.68
N ALA A 23 -21.04 1.09 -17.46
CA ALA A 23 -22.43 1.34 -17.07
C ALA A 23 -22.85 2.82 -17.17
N LEU A 24 -21.91 3.77 -17.16
CA LEU A 24 -22.21 5.20 -17.30
C LEU A 24 -22.47 5.53 -18.77
N PRO A 25 -23.66 6.09 -19.12
CA PRO A 25 -23.88 6.59 -20.46
C PRO A 25 -22.86 7.69 -20.79
N ALA A 26 -22.14 7.57 -21.89
CA ALA A 26 -21.16 8.58 -22.31
C ALA A 26 -21.80 9.98 -22.42
N ALA A 27 -23.09 10.05 -22.74
CA ALA A 27 -23.88 11.29 -22.80
C ALA A 27 -24.09 11.98 -21.43
N SER A 28 -23.92 11.24 -20.31
CA SER A 28 -24.02 11.82 -18.96
C SER A 28 -22.73 12.45 -18.44
N ILE A 29 -21.62 12.26 -19.14
CA ILE A 29 -20.33 12.81 -18.77
C ILE A 29 -20.14 14.18 -19.44
N LYS A 30 -20.16 15.24 -18.64
CA LYS A 30 -19.95 16.60 -19.12
C LYS A 30 -18.47 16.92 -19.37
N ARG A 31 -17.59 16.47 -18.48
CA ARG A 31 -16.12 16.58 -18.58
C ARG A 31 -15.40 15.70 -17.58
N ILE A 32 -14.15 15.44 -17.84
CA ILE A 32 -13.23 14.75 -16.92
C ILE A 32 -12.14 15.76 -16.53
N GLU A 33 -11.94 15.96 -15.23
CA GLU A 33 -10.90 16.81 -14.67
C GLU A 33 -9.82 15.94 -14.05
N VAL A 34 -8.56 16.17 -14.39
CA VAL A 34 -7.42 15.47 -13.81
C VAL A 34 -6.69 16.43 -12.86
N ILE A 35 -6.69 16.08 -11.56
CA ILE A 35 -5.98 16.84 -10.54
C ILE A 35 -4.73 16.01 -10.19
N THR A 36 -3.60 16.40 -10.74
CA THR A 36 -2.34 15.64 -10.62
C THR A 36 -1.66 15.81 -9.26
N GLU A 37 -2.06 16.82 -8.49
CA GLU A 37 -1.41 17.15 -7.22
C GLU A 37 -2.43 17.62 -6.19
N PRO A 38 -2.82 16.74 -5.27
CA PRO A 38 -3.58 17.14 -4.10
C PRO A 38 -2.72 17.98 -3.14
N GLY A 39 -3.24 19.15 -2.72
CA GLY A 39 -2.54 20.08 -1.84
C GLY A 39 -2.66 19.75 -0.35
N ALA A 40 -2.30 20.69 0.53
CA ALA A 40 -2.25 20.55 2.01
C ALA A 40 -3.56 20.09 2.69
N LYS A 41 -4.68 20.18 2.00
CA LYS A 41 -5.98 19.60 2.40
C LYS A 41 -5.95 18.09 2.53
N TYR A 42 -5.07 17.42 1.83
CA TYR A 42 -4.90 15.98 1.83
C TYR A 42 -3.77 15.61 2.79
N ASP A 43 -3.81 14.41 3.34
CA ASP A 43 -2.79 13.96 4.27
C ASP A 43 -1.37 14.07 3.69
N ALA A 44 -0.42 14.29 4.56
CA ALA A 44 1.00 14.41 4.21
C ALA A 44 1.57 13.15 3.53
N GLU A 45 0.80 12.07 3.46
CA GLU A 45 1.16 10.78 2.86
C GLU A 45 0.24 10.39 1.68
N GLY A 46 0.81 9.92 0.58
CA GLY A 46 0.26 8.86 -0.26
C GLY A 46 -0.65 9.17 -1.45
N ILE A 47 -1.01 10.39 -1.90
CA ILE A 47 -1.92 10.57 -3.04
C ILE A 47 -1.22 11.11 -4.28
N GLY A 48 -1.21 10.32 -5.37
CA GLY A 48 -0.55 10.68 -6.62
C GLY A 48 -1.36 11.53 -7.59
N ALA A 49 -2.69 11.35 -7.73
CA ALA A 49 -3.57 12.12 -8.62
C ALA A 49 -5.05 11.85 -8.34
N ILE A 50 -5.92 12.79 -8.73
CA ILE A 50 -7.37 12.67 -8.65
C ILE A 50 -7.97 12.82 -10.05
N LEU A 51 -8.83 11.86 -10.45
CA LEU A 51 -9.64 11.92 -11.65
C LEU A 51 -11.06 12.31 -11.28
N ASN A 52 -11.49 13.54 -11.61
CA ASN A 52 -12.84 14.01 -11.30
C ASN A 52 -13.74 13.94 -12.54
N ILE A 53 -14.80 13.12 -12.48
CA ILE A 53 -15.79 12.97 -13.53
C ILE A 53 -16.96 13.89 -13.20
N VAL A 54 -17.20 14.86 -14.04
CA VAL A 54 -18.34 15.78 -13.92
C VAL A 54 -19.47 15.28 -14.80
N THR A 55 -20.62 14.98 -14.20
CA THR A 55 -21.84 14.53 -14.89
C THR A 55 -22.94 15.58 -14.79
N ASP A 56 -23.94 15.51 -15.67
CA ASP A 56 -25.16 16.30 -15.54
C ASP A 56 -26.08 15.71 -14.47
N ASP A 57 -26.63 16.55 -13.59
CA ASP A 57 -27.30 16.16 -12.31
C ASP A 57 -28.75 15.68 -12.45
N GLU A 58 -29.32 15.50 -13.65
CA GLU A 58 -30.77 15.37 -13.81
C GLU A 58 -31.33 13.95 -13.94
N THR A 59 -30.56 12.89 -13.82
CA THR A 59 -31.10 11.52 -13.94
C THR A 59 -31.12 10.78 -12.61
N VAL A 60 -32.23 10.92 -11.87
CA VAL A 60 -32.56 10.01 -10.76
C VAL A 60 -33.03 8.68 -11.37
N ILE A 61 -32.18 7.67 -11.36
CA ILE A 61 -32.50 6.33 -11.85
C ILE A 61 -32.69 5.42 -10.65
N LYS A 62 -33.91 4.90 -10.50
CA LYS A 62 -34.26 3.88 -9.51
C LYS A 62 -33.92 2.50 -10.05
N GLY A 63 -33.34 1.62 -9.23
CA GLY A 63 -33.09 0.25 -9.65
C GLY A 63 -32.02 -0.46 -8.84
N VAL A 64 -31.73 -1.66 -9.26
CA VAL A 64 -30.68 -2.52 -8.69
C VAL A 64 -29.74 -2.95 -9.81
N THR A 65 -28.46 -2.95 -9.55
CA THR A 65 -27.45 -3.55 -10.43
C THR A 65 -26.45 -4.33 -9.59
N GLY A 66 -25.91 -5.40 -10.16
CA GLY A 66 -24.90 -6.19 -9.47
C GLY A 66 -24.06 -7.00 -10.43
N ARG A 67 -22.98 -7.54 -9.89
CA ARG A 67 -22.08 -8.47 -10.56
C ARG A 67 -21.68 -9.56 -9.59
N VAL A 68 -21.73 -10.80 -10.06
CA VAL A 68 -21.10 -11.95 -9.41
C VAL A 68 -20.03 -12.49 -10.34
N GLY A 69 -18.89 -12.90 -9.80
CA GLY A 69 -17.81 -13.42 -10.60
C GLY A 69 -16.94 -14.40 -9.82
N GLY A 70 -16.21 -15.20 -10.58
CA GLY A 70 -15.20 -16.10 -10.03
C GLY A 70 -14.08 -16.32 -11.03
N SER A 71 -12.92 -16.69 -10.53
CA SER A 71 -11.78 -17.07 -11.34
C SER A 71 -11.05 -18.26 -10.75
N TYR A 72 -10.37 -19.01 -11.62
CA TYR A 72 -9.53 -20.12 -11.23
C TYR A 72 -8.23 -20.12 -12.03
N ASP A 73 -7.10 -20.21 -11.33
CA ASP A 73 -5.78 -20.43 -11.90
C ASP A 73 -5.42 -21.92 -11.80
N PHE A 74 -5.39 -22.60 -12.96
CA PHE A 74 -5.16 -24.04 -13.05
C PHE A 74 -3.72 -24.45 -12.70
N MET A 75 -2.76 -23.53 -12.82
CA MET A 75 -1.35 -23.86 -12.55
C MET A 75 -1.02 -23.81 -11.07
N ASN A 76 -1.63 -22.86 -10.35
CA ASN A 76 -1.36 -22.62 -8.93
C ASN A 76 -2.51 -23.05 -8.01
N ASN A 77 -3.61 -23.59 -8.54
CA ASN A 77 -4.81 -23.99 -7.78
C ASN A 77 -5.43 -22.84 -6.96
N ARG A 78 -5.39 -21.63 -7.53
CA ARG A 78 -5.97 -20.46 -6.88
C ARG A 78 -7.39 -20.23 -7.38
N ALA A 79 -8.31 -20.12 -6.45
CA ALA A 79 -9.72 -19.80 -6.69
C ALA A 79 -10.07 -18.46 -6.06
N ASP A 80 -10.79 -17.62 -6.80
CA ASP A 80 -11.30 -16.34 -6.32
C ASP A 80 -12.80 -16.25 -6.63
N GLY A 81 -13.58 -15.72 -5.68
CA GLY A 81 -14.99 -15.40 -5.85
C GLY A 81 -15.28 -13.96 -5.43
N ASN A 82 -16.16 -13.26 -6.13
CA ASN A 82 -16.53 -11.89 -5.77
C ASN A 82 -17.99 -11.57 -6.09
N LEU A 83 -18.54 -10.63 -5.32
CA LEU A 83 -19.88 -10.08 -5.48
C LEU A 83 -19.80 -8.56 -5.32
N TRP A 84 -20.53 -7.85 -6.17
CA TRP A 84 -20.82 -6.44 -6.00
C TRP A 84 -22.31 -6.19 -6.30
N LEU A 85 -22.95 -5.37 -5.47
CA LEU A 85 -24.35 -4.98 -5.59
C LEU A 85 -24.50 -3.49 -5.32
N SER A 86 -25.28 -2.78 -6.12
CA SER A 86 -25.63 -1.38 -5.87
C SER A 86 -27.12 -1.14 -6.14
N THR A 87 -27.74 -0.30 -5.31
CA THR A 87 -29.13 0.11 -5.48
C THR A 87 -29.34 1.56 -5.09
N GLN A 88 -30.34 2.18 -5.67
CA GLN A 88 -30.80 3.50 -5.31
C GLN A 88 -32.31 3.46 -5.01
N ILE A 89 -32.67 3.96 -3.83
CA ILE A 89 -34.04 4.10 -3.36
C ILE A 89 -34.25 5.57 -3.01
N ASP A 90 -34.97 6.28 -3.88
CA ASP A 90 -35.17 7.73 -3.76
C ASP A 90 -33.82 8.49 -3.64
N LYS A 91 -33.59 9.18 -2.53
CA LYS A 91 -32.39 9.97 -2.26
C LYS A 91 -31.26 9.18 -1.58
N VAL A 92 -31.48 7.89 -1.35
CA VAL A 92 -30.49 7.01 -0.72
C VAL A 92 -29.90 6.09 -1.77
N THR A 93 -28.59 6.08 -1.91
CA THR A 93 -27.85 5.11 -2.72
C THR A 93 -26.93 4.31 -1.81
N PHE A 94 -26.93 2.99 -1.98
CA PHE A 94 -25.96 2.15 -1.28
C PHE A 94 -25.37 1.07 -2.20
N SER A 95 -24.16 0.63 -1.90
CA SER A 95 -23.55 -0.52 -2.54
C SER A 95 -22.81 -1.38 -1.52
N ILE A 96 -22.77 -2.69 -1.79
CA ILE A 96 -21.97 -3.65 -1.04
C ILE A 96 -21.09 -4.44 -1.99
N GLN A 97 -19.96 -4.89 -1.50
CA GLN A 97 -19.02 -5.71 -2.24
C GLN A 97 -18.31 -6.68 -1.31
N GLY A 98 -17.88 -7.80 -1.86
CA GLY A 98 -17.09 -8.76 -1.10
C GLY A 98 -16.48 -9.81 -2.01
N GLY A 99 -15.50 -10.50 -1.48
CA GLY A 99 -14.85 -11.60 -2.17
C GLY A 99 -14.06 -12.48 -1.23
N ILE A 100 -13.73 -13.63 -1.76
CA ILE A 100 -13.00 -14.70 -1.08
C ILE A 100 -11.95 -15.25 -2.03
N SER A 101 -10.76 -15.54 -1.51
CA SER A 101 -9.67 -16.13 -2.27
C SER A 101 -8.91 -17.12 -1.38
N ASN A 102 -8.63 -18.31 -1.89
CA ASN A 102 -7.73 -19.20 -1.18
C ASN A 102 -6.26 -18.78 -1.35
N ILE A 103 -5.45 -19.10 -0.37
CA ILE A 103 -3.98 -19.05 -0.44
C ILE A 103 -3.52 -20.49 -0.63
N PRO A 104 -3.20 -20.91 -1.88
CA PRO A 104 -2.78 -22.29 -2.12
C PRO A 104 -1.36 -22.51 -1.59
N GLU A 105 -1.13 -23.64 -0.93
CA GLU A 105 0.18 -24.00 -0.39
C GLU A 105 1.29 -23.93 -1.45
N LYS A 106 0.99 -24.35 -2.68
CA LYS A 106 1.94 -24.31 -3.80
C LYS A 106 2.52 -22.91 -4.06
N MET A 107 1.72 -21.85 -3.93
CA MET A 107 2.16 -20.46 -4.12
C MET A 107 2.93 -19.90 -2.92
N GLN A 108 2.85 -20.57 -1.77
CA GLN A 108 3.45 -20.12 -0.51
C GLN A 108 4.47 -21.13 0.03
N ARG A 109 4.91 -22.05 -0.83
CA ARG A 109 6.06 -22.91 -0.54
C ARG A 109 7.31 -22.21 -1.04
N ASN A 110 8.22 -21.89 -0.14
CA ASN A 110 9.46 -21.24 -0.47
C ASN A 110 10.66 -21.90 0.21
N HIS A 111 11.78 -21.83 -0.48
CA HIS A 111 13.10 -22.18 0.04
C HIS A 111 13.96 -20.93 0.06
N SER A 112 14.49 -20.55 1.21
CA SER A 112 15.34 -19.38 1.38
C SER A 112 16.72 -19.79 1.87
N GLU A 113 17.74 -19.19 1.27
CA GLU A 113 19.14 -19.35 1.64
C GLU A 113 19.72 -17.96 1.94
N TYR A 114 20.45 -17.84 3.06
CA TYR A 114 21.12 -16.63 3.49
C TYR A 114 22.58 -16.98 3.76
N ASP A 115 23.52 -16.35 3.06
CA ASP A 115 24.96 -16.58 3.19
C ASP A 115 25.65 -15.22 3.35
N TYR A 116 26.04 -14.90 4.57
CA TYR A 116 26.60 -13.63 4.95
C TYR A 116 27.95 -13.78 5.63
N THR A 117 28.89 -12.90 5.30
CA THR A 117 30.19 -12.79 5.94
C THR A 117 30.31 -11.43 6.59
N TYR A 118 30.62 -11.41 7.89
CA TYR A 118 30.81 -10.20 8.70
C TYR A 118 32.23 -9.68 8.57
N GLU A 119 32.49 -8.41 8.98
CA GLU A 119 33.81 -7.76 8.89
C GLU A 119 34.92 -8.52 9.63
N ASN A 120 34.60 -9.20 10.73
CA ASN A 120 35.52 -10.03 11.48
C ASN A 120 35.83 -11.39 10.82
N GLY A 121 35.27 -11.64 9.63
CA GLY A 121 35.43 -12.91 8.90
C GLY A 121 34.48 -14.01 9.34
N THR A 122 33.59 -13.78 10.32
CA THR A 122 32.56 -14.76 10.71
C THR A 122 31.55 -14.92 9.56
N ARG A 123 31.24 -16.17 9.18
CA ARG A 123 30.24 -16.49 8.17
C ARG A 123 28.97 -17.05 8.81
N SER A 124 27.82 -16.48 8.47
CA SER A 124 26.49 -16.98 8.82
C SER A 124 25.86 -17.65 7.61
N LEU A 125 25.51 -18.91 7.72
CA LEU A 125 24.73 -19.64 6.72
C LEU A 125 23.40 -20.06 7.34
N ARG A 126 22.28 -19.62 6.72
CA ARG A 126 20.93 -19.99 7.15
C ARG A 126 20.15 -20.51 5.95
N THR A 127 19.42 -21.61 6.15
CA THR A 127 18.43 -22.10 5.19
C THR A 127 17.07 -22.17 5.85
N GLU A 128 16.01 -22.00 5.07
CA GLU A 128 14.64 -22.08 5.56
C GLU A 128 13.71 -22.60 4.46
N ASP A 129 12.96 -23.64 4.78
CA ASP A 129 11.87 -24.17 3.97
C ASP A 129 10.55 -23.86 4.64
N GLN A 130 9.64 -23.20 3.93
CA GLN A 130 8.35 -22.78 4.47
C GLN A 130 7.21 -23.21 3.57
N ARG A 131 6.09 -23.56 4.18
CA ARG A 131 4.80 -23.84 3.51
C ARG A 131 3.70 -23.14 4.26
N VAL A 132 2.90 -22.36 3.56
CA VAL A 132 1.76 -21.64 4.12
C VAL A 132 0.55 -21.85 3.24
N HIS A 133 -0.62 -22.01 3.84
CA HIS A 133 -1.90 -22.07 3.15
C HIS A 133 -2.97 -21.35 3.96
N GLY A 134 -4.04 -20.93 3.30
CA GLY A 134 -5.08 -20.19 4.03
C GLY A 134 -6.17 -19.64 3.14
N LEU A 135 -6.88 -18.68 3.71
CA LEU A 135 -8.01 -18.01 3.11
C LEU A 135 -7.91 -16.51 3.32
N VAL A 136 -8.30 -15.75 2.32
CA VAL A 136 -8.43 -14.29 2.35
C VAL A 136 -9.87 -13.93 2.05
N GLU A 137 -10.43 -13.07 2.87
CA GLU A 137 -11.78 -12.52 2.72
C GLU A 137 -11.71 -11.00 2.75
N TRP A 138 -12.50 -10.35 1.91
CA TRP A 138 -12.65 -8.91 1.92
C TRP A 138 -14.10 -8.53 1.67
N PHE A 139 -14.54 -7.48 2.34
CA PHE A 139 -15.91 -6.98 2.21
C PHE A 139 -15.94 -5.48 2.40
N GLY A 140 -16.97 -4.83 1.89
CA GLY A 140 -17.14 -3.41 2.07
C GLY A 140 -18.51 -2.95 1.62
N GLY A 141 -18.85 -1.75 2.04
CA GLY A 141 -20.07 -1.11 1.64
C GLY A 141 -19.97 0.40 1.71
N GLU A 142 -20.82 1.06 0.98
CA GLU A 142 -20.92 2.51 0.97
C GLU A 142 -22.38 2.93 0.83
N ALA A 143 -22.73 4.02 1.48
CA ALA A 143 -24.05 4.62 1.39
C ALA A 143 -23.96 6.14 1.27
N SER A 144 -24.94 6.76 0.60
CA SER A 144 -25.13 8.19 0.62
C SER A 144 -26.60 8.54 0.70
N TRP A 145 -26.89 9.59 1.45
CA TRP A 145 -28.22 10.16 1.59
C TRP A 145 -28.19 11.65 1.27
N GLU A 146 -28.83 12.00 0.15
CA GLU A 146 -29.06 13.39 -0.25
C GLU A 146 -30.29 13.94 0.49
N ILE A 147 -30.11 14.50 1.67
CA ILE A 147 -31.20 15.07 2.48
C ILE A 147 -31.93 16.13 1.65
N ASP A 148 -31.15 17.04 1.07
CA ASP A 148 -31.58 18.07 0.14
C ASP A 148 -30.43 18.49 -0.80
N SER A 149 -30.63 19.53 -1.62
CA SER A 149 -29.63 20.04 -2.56
C SER A 149 -28.35 20.59 -1.91
N LEU A 150 -28.40 20.93 -0.62
CA LEU A 150 -27.28 21.51 0.15
C LEU A 150 -26.65 20.52 1.12
N ASN A 151 -27.38 19.47 1.51
CA ASN A 151 -26.97 18.58 2.60
C ASN A 151 -26.81 17.14 2.10
N LEU A 152 -25.62 16.57 2.31
CA LEU A 152 -25.28 15.20 1.99
C LEU A 152 -24.65 14.50 3.18
N ILE A 153 -25.14 13.32 3.51
CA ILE A 153 -24.46 12.36 4.39
C ILE A 153 -23.93 11.23 3.53
N SER A 154 -22.69 10.82 3.74
CA SER A 154 -22.12 9.63 3.11
C SER A 154 -21.28 8.84 4.12
N GLY A 155 -21.27 7.53 3.98
CA GLY A 155 -20.45 6.65 4.78
C GLY A 155 -19.94 5.48 3.96
N GLU A 156 -18.84 4.90 4.42
CA GLU A 156 -18.29 3.68 3.85
C GLU A 156 -17.64 2.85 4.96
N PHE A 157 -17.58 1.55 4.74
CA PHE A 157 -16.78 0.64 5.54
C PHE A 157 -16.06 -0.35 4.61
N ASN A 158 -14.89 -0.81 5.01
CA ASN A 158 -14.14 -1.86 4.34
C ASN A 158 -13.56 -2.78 5.39
N GLY A 159 -13.59 -4.08 5.12
CA GLY A 159 -13.00 -5.10 5.97
C GLY A 159 -12.13 -6.04 5.16
N TYR A 160 -11.11 -6.56 5.80
CA TYR A 160 -10.18 -7.52 5.25
C TYR A 160 -9.81 -8.51 6.34
N GLU A 161 -9.88 -9.80 6.02
CA GLU A 161 -9.51 -10.86 6.92
C GLU A 161 -8.67 -11.91 6.19
N TYR A 162 -7.67 -12.44 6.87
CA TYR A 162 -7.02 -13.65 6.40
C TYR A 162 -6.75 -14.61 7.57
N HIS A 163 -6.81 -15.89 7.26
CA HIS A 163 -6.43 -16.98 8.14
C HIS A 163 -5.38 -17.83 7.44
N VAL A 164 -4.26 -18.07 8.10
CA VAL A 164 -3.17 -18.87 7.56
C VAL A 164 -2.67 -19.87 8.58
N ASN A 165 -2.31 -21.04 8.05
CA ASN A 165 -1.56 -22.07 8.75
C ASN A 165 -0.33 -22.40 7.93
N GLY A 166 0.73 -22.85 8.58
CA GLY A 166 1.96 -23.18 7.88
C GLY A 166 2.92 -23.96 8.76
N ASN A 167 3.93 -24.51 8.13
CA ASN A 167 5.04 -25.15 8.79
C ASN A 167 6.32 -24.91 8.02
N GLY A 168 7.43 -25.19 8.65
CA GLY A 168 8.74 -25.07 8.00
C GLY A 168 9.86 -25.71 8.79
N THR A 169 10.99 -25.78 8.13
CA THR A 169 12.25 -26.24 8.71
C THR A 169 13.34 -25.24 8.42
N GLY A 170 14.30 -25.12 9.30
CA GLY A 170 15.41 -24.21 9.12
C GLY A 170 16.72 -24.78 9.63
N THR A 171 17.84 -24.27 9.12
CA THR A 171 19.17 -24.54 9.66
C THR A 171 19.90 -23.22 9.79
N GLN A 172 20.74 -23.09 10.80
CA GLN A 172 21.66 -21.96 10.90
C GLN A 172 23.01 -22.43 11.44
N SER A 173 24.07 -21.85 10.92
CA SER A 173 25.44 -22.03 11.43
C SER A 173 26.23 -20.73 11.38
N LEU A 174 27.08 -20.52 12.37
CA LEU A 174 28.10 -19.48 12.41
C LEU A 174 29.48 -20.14 12.43
N THR A 175 30.34 -19.69 11.54
CA THR A 175 31.69 -20.23 11.37
C THR A 175 32.71 -19.07 11.51
N ALA A 176 33.72 -19.21 12.30
CA ALA A 176 34.78 -18.22 12.45
C ALA A 176 35.63 -18.09 11.18
N ALA A 177 36.46 -17.04 11.09
CA ALA A 177 37.30 -16.78 9.93
C ALA A 177 38.32 -17.92 9.64
N ASP A 178 38.71 -18.68 10.67
CA ASP A 178 39.60 -19.85 10.54
C ASP A 178 38.88 -21.14 10.13
N GLY A 179 37.54 -21.06 9.91
CA GLY A 179 36.70 -22.21 9.56
C GLY A 179 36.17 -23.01 10.72
N SER A 180 36.50 -22.66 11.98
CA SER A 180 35.96 -23.32 13.16
C SER A 180 34.46 -23.00 13.33
N LEU A 181 33.63 -24.02 13.66
CA LEU A 181 32.21 -23.86 13.92
C LEU A 181 32.01 -23.20 15.29
N LEU A 182 31.39 -22.03 15.30
CA LEU A 182 31.07 -21.27 16.52
C LEU A 182 29.72 -21.67 17.10
N SER A 183 28.70 -21.78 16.25
CA SER A 183 27.36 -22.19 16.65
C SER A 183 26.58 -22.81 15.49
N LYS A 184 25.65 -23.69 15.80
CA LYS A 184 24.68 -24.24 14.84
C LYS A 184 23.40 -24.63 15.54
N TYR A 185 22.33 -24.72 14.76
CA TYR A 185 21.10 -25.43 15.13
C TYR A 185 20.30 -25.82 13.87
N THR A 186 19.40 -26.76 14.03
CA THR A 186 18.28 -27.01 13.12
C THR A 186 16.97 -26.63 13.81
N SER A 187 15.94 -26.27 13.05
CA SER A 187 14.64 -25.91 13.60
C SER A 187 13.51 -26.50 12.78
N THR A 188 12.45 -26.87 13.46
CA THR A 188 11.16 -27.21 12.86
C THR A 188 10.11 -26.32 13.51
N TYR A 189 9.26 -25.67 12.71
CA TYR A 189 8.25 -24.79 13.26
C TYR A 189 6.88 -25.00 12.62
N ASP A 190 5.84 -24.72 13.42
CA ASP A 190 4.46 -24.69 13.01
C ASP A 190 3.85 -23.32 13.30
N ILE A 191 3.10 -22.80 12.32
CA ILE A 191 2.27 -21.60 12.45
C ILE A 191 0.82 -22.09 12.50
N ALA A 192 0.18 -21.97 13.66
CA ALA A 192 -1.18 -22.43 13.86
C ALA A 192 -2.15 -21.27 14.06
N ASN A 193 -3.23 -21.24 13.27
CA ASN A 193 -4.33 -20.25 13.40
C ASN A 193 -3.85 -18.80 13.44
N SER A 194 -2.89 -18.45 12.59
CA SER A 194 -2.51 -17.07 12.41
C SER A 194 -3.64 -16.34 11.68
N SER A 195 -4.11 -15.24 12.26
CA SER A 195 -5.21 -14.45 11.71
C SER A 195 -4.93 -12.96 11.79
N TYR A 196 -5.40 -12.28 10.78
CA TYR A 196 -5.39 -10.83 10.69
C TYR A 196 -6.77 -10.36 10.27
N PHE A 197 -7.38 -9.50 11.07
CA PHE A 197 -8.67 -8.87 10.79
C PHE A 197 -8.50 -7.37 10.86
N ASP A 198 -8.92 -6.68 9.81
CA ASP A 198 -8.92 -5.22 9.70
C ASP A 198 -10.27 -4.73 9.22
N ILE A 199 -10.80 -3.70 9.88
CA ILE A 199 -12.00 -3.01 9.44
C ILE A 199 -11.83 -1.50 9.64
N ASP A 200 -12.15 -0.73 8.62
CA ASP A 200 -12.27 0.71 8.69
C ASP A 200 -13.64 1.18 8.23
N GLY A 201 -14.11 2.26 8.82
CA GLY A 201 -15.36 2.89 8.43
C GLY A 201 -15.32 4.39 8.65
N ASN A 202 -16.04 5.14 7.81
CA ASN A 202 -16.18 6.58 7.99
C ASN A 202 -17.60 7.06 7.70
N ILE A 203 -17.94 8.19 8.33
CA ILE A 203 -19.16 8.96 8.09
C ILE A 203 -18.74 10.40 7.82
N ASN A 204 -19.31 10.98 6.77
CA ASN A 204 -19.06 12.35 6.35
C ASN A 204 -20.38 13.09 6.17
N TYR A 205 -20.47 14.28 6.73
CA TYR A 205 -21.55 15.22 6.49
C TYR A 205 -21.01 16.44 5.77
N GLN A 206 -21.62 16.80 4.63
CA GLN A 206 -21.28 17.99 3.87
C GLN A 206 -22.47 18.92 3.79
N HIS A 207 -22.22 20.18 4.14
CA HIS A 207 -23.13 21.29 3.93
C HIS A 207 -22.59 22.23 2.86
N LEU A 208 -23.33 22.41 1.77
CA LEU A 208 -23.05 23.41 0.75
C LEU A 208 -23.81 24.70 1.14
N THR A 209 -23.12 25.83 1.16
CA THR A 209 -23.79 27.10 1.41
C THR A 209 -24.44 27.65 0.13
N ARG A 210 -25.23 28.72 0.27
CA ARG A 210 -25.79 29.42 -0.90
C ARG A 210 -24.70 30.07 -1.79
N ARG A 211 -23.46 30.24 -1.27
CA ARG A 211 -22.31 30.73 -2.04
C ARG A 211 -21.75 29.59 -2.89
N LYS A 212 -21.79 29.75 -4.20
CA LYS A 212 -21.28 28.73 -5.13
C LYS A 212 -19.81 28.36 -4.83
N GLY A 213 -19.57 27.07 -4.59
CA GLY A 213 -18.25 26.53 -4.32
C GLY A 213 -17.83 26.60 -2.84
N GLU A 214 -18.65 27.14 -1.93
CA GLU A 214 -18.40 27.09 -0.50
C GLU A 214 -19.01 25.82 0.10
N ALA A 215 -18.20 25.08 0.88
CA ALA A 215 -18.58 23.82 1.50
C ALA A 215 -17.98 23.70 2.90
N LEU A 216 -18.77 23.19 3.84
CA LEU A 216 -18.33 22.70 5.14
C LEU A 216 -18.46 21.19 5.16
N THR A 217 -17.42 20.49 5.60
CA THR A 217 -17.45 19.02 5.71
C THR A 217 -16.98 18.61 7.09
N PHE A 218 -17.76 17.77 7.76
CA PHE A 218 -17.40 17.14 9.02
C PHE A 218 -17.27 15.63 8.76
N SER A 219 -16.19 15.06 9.22
CA SER A 219 -15.87 13.65 8.98
C SER A 219 -15.43 12.96 10.26
N TYR A 220 -15.91 11.76 10.46
CA TYR A 220 -15.45 10.85 11.50
C TYR A 220 -15.01 9.53 10.84
N MET A 221 -13.88 8.98 11.29
CA MET A 221 -13.40 7.67 10.86
C MET A 221 -13.04 6.84 12.08
N ILE A 222 -13.38 5.57 12.02
CA ILE A 222 -12.89 4.53 12.94
C ILE A 222 -12.16 3.47 12.14
N SER A 223 -11.04 2.99 12.68
CA SER A 223 -10.29 1.88 12.12
C SER A 223 -9.87 0.94 13.24
N THR A 224 -9.98 -0.36 13.04
CA THR A 224 -9.54 -1.35 14.01
C THR A 224 -8.84 -2.52 13.32
N THR A 225 -7.73 -2.97 13.91
CA THR A 225 -6.98 -4.13 13.44
C THR A 225 -6.80 -5.10 14.61
N ARG A 226 -7.00 -6.38 14.35
CA ARG A 226 -6.69 -7.47 15.28
C ARG A 226 -5.78 -8.46 14.57
N GLN A 227 -4.67 -8.77 15.19
CA GLN A 227 -3.75 -9.79 14.70
C GLN A 227 -3.51 -10.81 15.81
N LYS A 228 -3.52 -12.08 15.42
CA LYS A 228 -3.12 -13.19 16.28
C LYS A 228 -2.13 -14.05 15.52
N GLN A 229 -1.06 -14.44 16.16
CA GLN A 229 -0.08 -15.36 15.59
C GLN A 229 0.37 -16.31 16.70
N LYS A 230 0.24 -17.60 16.42
CA LYS A 230 0.79 -18.65 17.29
C LYS A 230 1.78 -19.44 16.48
N SER A 231 2.95 -19.66 17.04
CA SER A 231 3.97 -20.52 16.45
C SER A 231 4.67 -21.34 17.51
N ASN A 232 4.97 -22.57 17.17
CA ASN A 232 5.80 -23.46 17.99
C ASN A 232 7.04 -23.76 17.17
N THR A 233 8.22 -23.66 17.76
CA THR A 233 9.49 -23.97 17.12
C THR A 233 10.25 -24.93 18.00
N HIS A 234 10.69 -26.05 17.42
CA HIS A 234 11.58 -27.01 18.06
C HIS A 234 12.97 -26.86 17.47
N TYR A 235 13.99 -26.89 18.33
CA TYR A 235 15.40 -26.76 17.97
C TYR A 235 16.14 -28.05 18.29
N ASP A 236 16.90 -28.52 17.30
CA ASP A 236 17.76 -29.69 17.40
C ASP A 236 19.21 -29.32 17.06
N ASP A 237 20.15 -30.23 17.35
CA ASP A 237 21.56 -30.10 17.00
C ASP A 237 22.22 -28.79 17.49
N ILE A 238 21.80 -28.30 18.64
CA ILE A 238 22.23 -27.01 19.16
C ILE A 238 23.68 -27.09 19.63
N LEU A 239 24.51 -26.19 19.10
CA LEU A 239 25.89 -25.97 19.50
C LEU A 239 26.16 -24.47 19.66
N GLY A 240 26.85 -24.06 20.75
CA GLY A 240 27.25 -22.68 20.94
C GLY A 240 26.06 -21.69 21.11
N SER A 241 24.93 -22.16 21.62
CA SER A 241 23.78 -21.32 21.97
C SER A 241 24.07 -20.46 23.20
N MET A 242 23.44 -19.26 23.25
CA MET A 242 23.40 -18.43 24.45
C MET A 242 22.58 -19.06 25.58
N PHE A 243 21.59 -19.88 25.24
CA PHE A 243 20.57 -20.39 26.14
C PHE A 243 20.39 -21.90 25.92
N GLU A 244 20.13 -22.61 27.00
CA GLU A 244 19.80 -24.03 26.96
C GLU A 244 18.27 -24.20 26.88
N TYR A 245 17.70 -24.14 25.68
CA TYR A 245 16.30 -24.46 25.43
C TYR A 245 16.15 -25.24 24.11
N THR A 246 15.11 -26.06 24.04
CA THR A 246 14.81 -26.90 22.87
C THR A 246 13.56 -26.47 22.15
N ASP A 247 12.64 -25.81 22.83
CA ASP A 247 11.36 -25.43 22.28
C ASP A 247 11.04 -23.98 22.58
N PHE A 248 10.44 -23.32 21.60
CA PHE A 248 10.00 -21.94 21.66
C PHE A 248 8.56 -21.83 21.22
N ASN A 249 7.66 -21.51 22.15
CA ASN A 249 6.26 -21.26 21.88
C ASN A 249 5.98 -19.78 21.93
N ASN A 250 5.42 -19.22 20.86
CA ASN A 250 5.10 -17.81 20.78
C ASN A 250 3.60 -17.59 20.56
N ASP A 251 2.95 -16.78 21.40
CA ASP A 251 1.58 -16.28 21.23
C ASP A 251 1.63 -14.74 21.15
N PHE A 252 1.47 -14.21 19.94
CA PHE A 252 1.44 -12.78 19.67
C PHE A 252 0.02 -12.33 19.40
N ARG A 253 -0.40 -11.22 20.03
CA ARG A 253 -1.70 -10.59 19.83
C ARG A 253 -1.55 -9.09 19.75
N LEU A 254 -2.06 -8.50 18.66
CA LEU A 254 -2.13 -7.07 18.45
C LEU A 254 -3.59 -6.62 18.37
N ASN A 255 -3.93 -5.58 19.10
CA ASN A 255 -5.19 -4.85 18.97
C ASN A 255 -4.87 -3.39 18.71
N PHE A 256 -5.40 -2.86 17.61
CA PHE A 256 -5.28 -1.48 17.22
C PHE A 256 -6.67 -0.87 17.08
N ILE A 257 -6.86 0.33 17.59
CA ILE A 257 -8.04 1.14 17.34
C ILE A 257 -7.65 2.61 17.11
N GLU A 258 -8.24 3.21 16.11
CA GLU A 258 -8.04 4.62 15.78
C GLU A 258 -9.36 5.31 15.56
N HIS A 259 -9.49 6.50 16.14
CA HIS A 259 -10.58 7.43 15.89
C HIS A 259 -10.00 8.71 15.27
N THR A 260 -10.60 9.17 14.20
CA THR A 260 -10.20 10.41 13.53
C THR A 260 -11.40 11.31 13.33
N PHE A 261 -11.25 12.56 13.72
CA PHE A 261 -12.21 13.63 13.52
C PHE A 261 -11.57 14.69 12.60
N GLN A 262 -12.32 15.16 11.63
CA GLN A 262 -11.85 16.18 10.69
C GLN A 262 -12.97 17.17 10.36
N ALA A 263 -12.60 18.45 10.27
CA ALA A 263 -13.47 19.51 9.81
C ALA A 263 -12.76 20.31 8.74
N ASP A 264 -13.43 20.52 7.60
CA ASP A 264 -12.90 21.21 6.42
C ASP A 264 -13.85 22.32 6.01
N TRP A 265 -13.29 23.49 5.70
CA TRP A 265 -14.02 24.61 5.14
C TRP A 265 -13.32 25.10 3.85
N THR A 266 -14.02 24.95 2.74
CA THR A 266 -13.60 25.50 1.45
C THR A 266 -14.41 26.75 1.18
N ARG A 267 -13.73 27.89 0.96
CA ARG A 267 -14.38 29.18 0.74
C ARG A 267 -13.79 29.92 -0.48
N PRO A 268 -14.58 30.17 -1.51
CA PRO A 268 -14.23 31.16 -2.53
C PRO A 268 -14.21 32.56 -1.91
N THR A 269 -13.02 33.19 -1.84
CA THR A 269 -12.84 34.50 -1.23
C THR A 269 -13.09 35.64 -2.24
N ALA A 270 -12.73 35.41 -3.49
CA ALA A 270 -12.97 36.30 -4.61
C ALA A 270 -13.13 35.48 -5.91
N LYS A 271 -13.35 36.18 -7.05
CA LYS A 271 -13.35 35.52 -8.36
C LYS A 271 -11.98 34.86 -8.58
N ASN A 272 -11.99 33.53 -8.82
CA ASN A 272 -10.78 32.70 -9.02
C ASN A 272 -9.87 32.55 -7.79
N HIS A 273 -10.31 32.90 -6.59
CA HIS A 273 -9.56 32.74 -5.36
C HIS A 273 -10.30 31.79 -4.40
N THR A 274 -9.62 30.82 -3.84
CA THR A 274 -10.18 29.85 -2.89
C THR A 274 -9.26 29.71 -1.68
N LEU A 275 -9.86 29.79 -0.50
CA LEU A 275 -9.23 29.48 0.77
C LEU A 275 -9.81 28.15 1.28
N ASP A 276 -8.94 27.20 1.58
CA ASP A 276 -9.27 25.96 2.29
C ASP A 276 -8.65 26.02 3.69
N LEU A 277 -9.46 25.79 4.71
CA LEU A 277 -9.04 25.66 6.11
C LEU A 277 -9.52 24.33 6.63
N GLY A 278 -8.77 23.73 7.52
CA GLY A 278 -9.22 22.52 8.19
C GLY A 278 -8.46 22.20 9.46
N ALA A 279 -9.08 21.34 10.26
CA ALA A 279 -8.52 20.78 11.48
C ALA A 279 -8.79 19.28 11.53
N LYS A 280 -7.83 18.52 12.09
CA LYS A 280 -7.90 17.06 12.21
C LYS A 280 -7.37 16.64 13.57
N TYR A 281 -8.05 15.71 14.20
CA TYR A 281 -7.61 15.09 15.44
C TYR A 281 -7.65 13.57 15.29
N ILE A 282 -6.55 12.90 15.63
CA ILE A 282 -6.38 11.45 15.56
C ILE A 282 -6.07 10.95 16.95
N LEU A 283 -6.80 9.94 17.40
CA LEU A 283 -6.56 9.20 18.63
C LEU A 283 -6.30 7.74 18.28
N ARG A 284 -5.07 7.27 18.51
CA ARG A 284 -4.64 5.88 18.28
C ARG A 284 -4.36 5.18 19.57
N ARG A 285 -4.83 3.96 19.70
CA ARG A 285 -4.54 3.08 20.83
C ARG A 285 -4.12 1.72 20.28
N ASN A 286 -2.90 1.34 20.59
CA ASN A 286 -2.32 0.04 20.24
C ASN A 286 -2.04 -0.74 21.52
N ARG A 287 -2.31 -2.03 21.50
CA ARG A 287 -1.86 -2.94 22.55
C ARG A 287 -1.32 -4.21 21.91
N SER A 288 -0.09 -4.51 22.21
CA SER A 288 0.59 -5.72 21.77
C SER A 288 0.89 -6.59 23.00
N LYS A 289 0.47 -7.84 22.95
CA LYS A 289 0.82 -8.84 23.96
C LYS A 289 1.62 -9.94 23.29
N THR A 290 2.76 -10.25 23.86
CA THR A 290 3.63 -11.33 23.41
C THR A 290 3.92 -12.24 24.60
N SER A 291 3.64 -13.53 24.46
CA SER A 291 4.07 -14.56 25.39
C SER A 291 5.03 -15.47 24.65
N SER A 292 6.27 -15.53 25.10
CA SER A 292 7.33 -16.35 24.55
C SER A 292 7.80 -17.33 25.62
N GLU A 293 7.40 -18.59 25.49
CA GLU A 293 7.78 -19.67 26.38
C GLU A 293 9.01 -20.39 25.81
N TYR A 294 10.10 -20.43 26.56
CA TYR A 294 11.33 -21.12 26.20
C TYR A 294 11.51 -22.32 27.12
N ILE A 295 11.25 -23.54 26.62
CA ILE A 295 11.36 -24.77 27.41
C ILE A 295 12.81 -25.02 27.81
N GLY A 296 13.08 -24.95 29.10
CA GLY A 296 14.43 -25.07 29.67
C GLY A 296 15.09 -23.74 30.00
N TRP A 297 14.43 -22.59 29.69
CA TRP A 297 14.92 -21.24 29.99
C TRP A 297 13.82 -20.36 30.57
N GLN A 298 14.05 -19.08 30.63
CA GLN A 298 13.13 -18.08 31.18
C GLN A 298 12.05 -17.67 30.17
N ASP A 299 10.78 -17.77 30.56
CA ASP A 299 9.67 -17.23 29.78
C ASP A 299 9.73 -15.72 29.72
N LEU A 300 9.41 -15.16 28.55
CA LEU A 300 9.31 -13.72 28.32
C LEU A 300 7.86 -13.35 28.03
N TYR A 301 7.34 -12.45 28.84
CA TYR A 301 6.00 -11.88 28.62
C TYR A 301 6.14 -10.36 28.46
N THR A 302 5.43 -9.80 27.48
CA THR A 302 5.38 -8.37 27.27
C THR A 302 3.96 -7.94 26.98
N ASP A 303 3.46 -6.98 27.77
CA ASP A 303 2.20 -6.26 27.53
C ASP A 303 2.56 -4.81 27.23
N PHE A 304 2.55 -4.44 25.97
CA PHE A 304 2.95 -3.12 25.50
C PHE A 304 1.72 -2.34 25.01
N ARG A 305 1.49 -1.16 25.58
CA ARG A 305 0.49 -0.20 25.10
C ARG A 305 1.16 1.03 24.51
N HIS A 306 0.66 1.48 23.38
CA HIS A 306 1.10 2.69 22.71
C HIS A 306 -0.09 3.55 22.33
N ILE A 307 -0.09 4.79 22.80
CA ILE A 307 -1.12 5.79 22.56
C ILE A 307 -0.48 6.92 21.75
N THR A 308 -1.12 7.31 20.66
CA THR A 308 -0.70 8.46 19.85
C THR A 308 -1.88 9.40 19.67
N ASP A 309 -1.72 10.63 20.09
CA ASP A 309 -2.62 11.75 19.82
C ASP A 309 -1.97 12.66 18.79
N VAL A 310 -2.69 12.98 17.70
CA VAL A 310 -2.21 13.93 16.67
C VAL A 310 -3.27 15.01 16.49
N ALA A 311 -2.91 16.26 16.77
CA ALA A 311 -3.71 17.43 16.45
C ALA A 311 -3.08 18.16 15.27
N ALA A 312 -3.85 18.39 14.20
CA ALA A 312 -3.38 19.06 13.00
C ALA A 312 -4.31 20.20 12.60
N ALA A 313 -3.72 21.29 12.10
CA ALA A 313 -4.45 22.38 11.45
C ALA A 313 -3.75 22.73 10.15
N TYR A 314 -4.52 23.12 9.13
CA TYR A 314 -3.96 23.55 7.86
C TYR A 314 -4.71 24.73 7.24
N ALA A 315 -3.97 25.47 6.45
CA ALA A 315 -4.49 26.52 5.57
C ALA A 315 -3.88 26.38 4.18
N GLN A 316 -4.70 26.51 3.16
CA GLN A 316 -4.28 26.47 1.77
C GLN A 316 -4.97 27.59 0.99
N TYR A 317 -4.21 28.31 0.20
CA TYR A 317 -4.72 29.35 -0.68
C TYR A 317 -4.44 29.00 -2.14
N SER A 318 -5.47 29.13 -2.97
CA SER A 318 -5.40 28.84 -4.39
C SER A 318 -5.89 30.04 -5.19
N VAL A 319 -5.16 30.40 -6.25
CA VAL A 319 -5.53 31.48 -7.18
C VAL A 319 -5.40 30.98 -8.62
N LYS A 320 -6.43 31.28 -9.43
CA LYS A 320 -6.44 30.98 -10.86
C LYS A 320 -6.25 32.30 -11.65
N LEU A 321 -5.10 32.45 -12.28
CA LEU A 321 -4.70 33.61 -13.08
C LEU A 321 -4.74 33.22 -14.56
N SER A 322 -5.88 33.44 -15.21
CA SER A 322 -6.08 33.03 -16.62
C SER A 322 -5.74 31.55 -16.86
N LYS A 323 -4.58 31.28 -17.46
CA LYS A 323 -4.06 29.93 -17.75
C LYS A 323 -3.19 29.33 -16.65
N MET A 324 -2.91 30.05 -15.58
CA MET A 324 -2.10 29.61 -14.47
C MET A 324 -2.96 29.38 -13.22
N THR A 325 -2.67 28.35 -12.49
CA THR A 325 -3.20 28.11 -11.13
C THR A 325 -2.02 27.99 -10.17
N LEU A 326 -2.02 28.83 -9.14
CA LEU A 326 -1.04 28.81 -8.07
C LEU A 326 -1.71 28.33 -6.79
N ARG A 327 -1.00 27.54 -6.02
CA ARG A 327 -1.46 27.02 -4.73
C ARG A 327 -0.31 27.06 -3.74
N ALA A 328 -0.59 27.50 -2.52
CA ALA A 328 0.34 27.41 -1.41
C ALA A 328 -0.43 26.96 -0.17
N GLY A 329 0.15 26.07 0.59
CA GLY A 329 -0.46 25.49 1.78
C GLY A 329 0.56 25.24 2.87
N LEU A 330 0.12 25.37 4.11
CA LEU A 330 0.88 25.05 5.30
C LEU A 330 0.01 24.22 6.23
N ARG A 331 0.57 23.13 6.72
CA ARG A 331 -0.04 22.27 7.73
C ARG A 331 0.91 22.20 8.92
N TYR A 332 0.37 22.31 10.09
CA TYR A 332 1.05 22.07 11.35
C TYR A 332 0.47 20.85 12.03
N GLU A 333 1.31 19.97 12.55
CA GLU A 333 0.92 18.79 13.31
C GLU A 333 1.66 18.75 14.63
N PHE A 334 0.90 18.61 15.69
CA PHE A 334 1.40 18.30 17.03
C PHE A 334 1.05 16.85 17.34
N SER A 335 2.04 16.03 17.62
CA SER A 335 1.87 14.61 18.00
C SER A 335 2.39 14.38 19.40
N LYS A 336 1.59 13.69 20.22
CA LYS A 336 1.99 13.20 21.52
C LYS A 336 1.94 11.68 21.51
N LEU A 337 3.08 11.06 21.80
CA LEU A 337 3.23 9.62 21.89
C LEU A 337 3.43 9.23 23.36
N LYS A 338 2.75 8.20 23.81
CA LYS A 338 2.92 7.59 25.12
C LYS A 338 3.00 6.08 24.96
N ALA A 339 4.01 5.46 25.56
CA ALA A 339 4.09 4.03 25.71
C ALA A 339 4.12 3.65 27.17
N ASP A 340 3.39 2.61 27.54
CA ASP A 340 3.38 2.05 28.87
C ASP A 340 3.40 0.51 28.83
N TYR A 341 3.89 -0.07 29.90
CA TYR A 341 4.05 -1.52 30.07
C TYR A 341 3.27 -1.98 31.29
N PRO A 342 2.00 -2.41 31.13
CA PRO A 342 1.15 -2.84 32.24
C PRO A 342 1.68 -4.02 33.04
N ASP A 343 2.62 -4.78 32.48
CA ASP A 343 3.33 -5.88 33.12
C ASP A 343 4.52 -5.40 34.00
N GLY A 344 4.82 -4.10 33.99
CA GLY A 344 5.95 -3.53 34.74
C GLY A 344 7.33 -3.92 34.18
N SER A 345 7.39 -4.44 32.98
CA SER A 345 8.64 -4.92 32.35
C SER A 345 9.61 -3.79 32.01
N GLN A 346 9.08 -2.58 31.79
CA GLN A 346 9.88 -1.39 31.48
C GLN A 346 9.20 -0.10 31.96
N ASP A 347 9.96 0.98 32.04
CA ASP A 347 9.45 2.31 32.40
C ASP A 347 8.56 2.90 31.28
N GLU A 348 7.57 3.68 31.68
CA GLU A 348 6.76 4.47 30.74
C GLU A 348 7.63 5.51 30.04
N PHE A 349 7.40 5.69 28.73
CA PHE A 349 7.99 6.83 28.03
C PHE A 349 6.95 7.68 27.32
N SER A 350 7.24 8.96 27.14
CA SER A 350 6.42 9.84 26.32
C SER A 350 7.29 10.80 25.51
N SER A 351 6.87 11.06 24.27
CA SER A 351 7.51 12.00 23.36
C SER A 351 6.48 12.93 22.74
N SER A 352 6.90 14.12 22.34
CA SER A 352 6.07 15.08 21.61
C SER A 352 6.82 15.59 20.40
N LEU A 353 6.16 15.60 19.25
CA LEU A 353 6.70 16.01 17.97
C LEU A 353 5.92 17.21 17.43
N ASN A 354 6.61 18.13 16.79
CA ASN A 354 6.04 19.32 16.16
C ASN A 354 6.50 19.36 14.71
N ASP A 355 5.57 19.22 13.78
CA ASP A 355 5.89 19.06 12.37
C ASP A 355 5.24 20.14 11.53
N TRP A 356 6.04 20.86 10.75
CA TRP A 356 5.58 21.82 9.75
C TRP A 356 5.67 21.19 8.36
N VAL A 357 4.55 21.18 7.64
CA VAL A 357 4.40 20.51 6.35
C VAL A 357 3.98 21.53 5.29
N PRO A 358 4.93 22.31 4.74
CA PRO A 358 4.66 23.22 3.65
C PRO A 358 4.45 22.48 2.33
N SER A 359 3.58 23.05 1.47
CA SER A 359 3.35 22.59 0.10
C SER A 359 3.13 23.78 -0.83
N ALA A 360 3.57 23.67 -2.08
CA ALA A 360 3.33 24.67 -3.12
C ALA A 360 3.16 23.99 -4.47
N ALA A 361 2.29 24.55 -5.31
CA ALA A 361 2.07 24.05 -6.66
C ALA A 361 1.82 25.22 -7.62
N ALA A 362 2.35 25.10 -8.83
CA ALA A 362 2.04 25.97 -9.94
C ALA A 362 1.69 25.11 -11.16
N SER A 363 0.54 25.35 -11.78
CA SER A 363 0.16 24.68 -13.02
C SER A 363 -0.15 25.73 -14.10
N TRP A 364 0.31 25.46 -15.30
CA TRP A 364 0.14 26.33 -16.47
C TRP A 364 -0.52 25.53 -17.60
N GLN A 365 -1.74 25.93 -17.96
CA GLN A 365 -2.44 25.46 -19.15
C GLN A 365 -1.91 26.25 -20.37
N ILE A 366 -0.91 25.70 -21.05
CA ILE A 366 -0.24 26.36 -22.19
C ILE A 366 -1.25 26.60 -23.31
N ASN A 367 -2.02 25.56 -23.65
CA ASN A 367 -3.17 25.57 -24.55
C ASN A 367 -4.14 24.43 -24.20
N ASP A 368 -5.19 24.24 -24.98
CA ASP A 368 -6.24 23.22 -24.68
C ASP A 368 -5.70 21.78 -24.59
N ALA A 369 -4.59 21.49 -25.23
CA ALA A 369 -4.00 20.15 -25.26
C ALA A 369 -2.80 19.99 -24.33
N ASN A 370 -2.12 21.07 -23.91
CA ASN A 370 -0.84 21.01 -23.22
C ASN A 370 -0.90 21.69 -21.86
N SER A 371 -0.39 21.04 -20.84
CA SER A 371 -0.19 21.63 -19.51
C SER A 371 1.15 21.28 -18.90
N LEU A 372 1.66 22.16 -18.04
CA LEU A 372 2.87 22.00 -17.26
C LEU A 372 2.56 22.29 -15.79
N ALA A 373 3.11 21.48 -14.88
CA ALA A 373 2.94 21.70 -13.45
C ALA A 373 4.26 21.46 -12.70
N VAL A 374 4.50 22.28 -11.67
CA VAL A 374 5.58 22.13 -10.71
C VAL A 374 4.97 22.04 -9.33
N ASN A 375 5.44 21.10 -8.53
CA ASN A 375 4.92 20.84 -7.19
C ASN A 375 6.08 20.65 -6.22
N TYR A 376 5.95 21.25 -5.05
CA TYR A 376 6.78 21.02 -3.88
C TYR A 376 5.90 20.47 -2.76
N ALA A 377 6.34 19.39 -2.11
CA ALA A 377 5.65 18.79 -0.98
C ALA A 377 6.65 18.32 0.07
N THR A 378 6.29 18.51 1.33
CA THR A 378 6.91 17.86 2.48
C THR A 378 6.01 16.74 2.97
N ARG A 379 6.59 15.62 3.40
CA ARG A 379 5.91 14.46 3.96
C ARG A 379 6.60 14.02 5.23
N ILE A 380 5.83 13.42 6.15
CA ILE A 380 6.31 12.90 7.42
C ILE A 380 6.10 11.39 7.42
N SER A 381 7.11 10.67 7.89
CA SER A 381 7.04 9.24 8.18
C SER A 381 7.30 9.01 9.67
N ARG A 382 6.25 8.65 10.41
CA ARG A 382 6.35 8.35 11.85
C ARG A 382 6.73 6.89 12.06
N PRO A 383 7.57 6.59 13.08
CA PRO A 383 7.88 5.20 13.40
C PRO A 383 6.61 4.44 13.82
N GLY A 384 6.41 3.27 13.21
CA GLY A 384 5.33 2.35 13.58
C GLY A 384 5.59 1.70 14.94
N ILE A 385 4.54 1.11 15.53
CA ILE A 385 4.65 0.45 16.84
C ILE A 385 5.68 -0.70 16.86
N SER A 386 5.84 -1.42 15.75
CA SER A 386 6.83 -2.50 15.63
C SER A 386 8.27 -2.01 15.70
N TYR A 387 8.52 -0.76 15.25
CA TYR A 387 9.84 -0.14 15.33
C TYR A 387 10.15 0.42 16.73
N LEU A 388 9.11 0.82 17.45
CA LEU A 388 9.22 1.41 18.78
C LEU A 388 9.19 0.37 19.90
N ASN A 389 8.64 -0.83 19.67
CA ASN A 389 8.45 -1.85 20.69
C ASN A 389 9.79 -2.48 21.11
N PRO A 390 10.32 -2.18 22.31
CA PRO A 390 11.62 -2.71 22.77
C PRO A 390 11.55 -4.16 23.26
N ALA A 391 10.43 -4.86 23.04
CA ALA A 391 10.31 -6.27 23.39
C ALA A 391 11.38 -7.10 22.67
N LYS A 392 12.21 -7.77 23.47
CA LYS A 392 13.33 -8.59 22.99
C LYS A 392 12.82 -9.93 22.46
N LYS A 393 13.31 -10.31 21.29
CA LYS A 393 13.09 -11.61 20.68
C LYS A 393 14.42 -12.29 20.50
N TYR A 394 14.55 -13.50 21.01
CA TYR A 394 15.77 -14.27 20.96
C TYR A 394 15.64 -15.49 20.05
N THR A 395 16.69 -15.77 19.31
CA THR A 395 16.98 -17.11 18.77
C THR A 395 18.29 -17.60 19.41
N PRO A 396 18.74 -18.83 19.21
CA PRO A 396 20.01 -19.28 19.74
C PRO A 396 21.22 -18.38 19.42
N THR A 397 21.14 -17.62 18.33
CA THR A 397 22.25 -16.83 17.80
C THR A 397 21.90 -15.37 17.51
N SER A 398 20.67 -14.91 17.82
CA SER A 398 20.26 -13.54 17.53
C SER A 398 19.34 -12.94 18.59
N LEU A 399 19.41 -11.62 18.70
CA LEU A 399 18.53 -10.75 19.46
C LEU A 399 17.94 -9.72 18.50
N SER A 400 16.63 -9.49 18.55
CA SER A 400 15.98 -8.37 17.86
C SER A 400 15.09 -7.60 18.82
N GLU A 401 15.12 -6.26 18.69
CA GLU A 401 14.28 -5.35 19.48
C GLU A 401 13.98 -4.06 18.71
N GLY A 402 12.90 -3.36 19.05
CA GLY A 402 12.63 -2.02 18.54
C GLY A 402 13.38 -0.94 19.32
N ASN A 403 13.29 0.30 18.84
CA ASN A 403 13.91 1.47 19.45
C ASN A 403 12.84 2.52 19.78
N PRO A 404 12.52 2.76 21.06
CA PRO A 404 11.53 3.74 21.47
C PRO A 404 11.95 5.20 21.22
N ASP A 405 13.24 5.49 21.00
CA ASP A 405 13.78 6.84 20.82
C ASP A 405 13.70 7.34 19.36
N LEU A 406 13.03 6.61 18.49
CA LEU A 406 12.88 7.00 17.08
C LEU A 406 12.03 8.26 16.91
N GLU A 407 12.53 9.14 16.04
CA GLU A 407 11.85 10.37 15.61
C GLU A 407 11.14 10.19 14.25
N SER A 408 10.25 11.13 13.91
CA SER A 408 9.64 11.18 12.58
C SER A 408 10.67 11.53 11.52
N ALA A 409 10.66 10.81 10.43
CA ALA A 409 11.46 11.14 9.24
C ALA A 409 10.71 12.15 8.36
N HIS A 410 11.44 13.13 7.81
CA HIS A 410 10.89 14.17 6.94
C HIS A 410 11.42 14.02 5.52
N ALA A 411 10.53 13.75 4.58
CA ALA A 411 10.82 13.67 3.16
C ALA A 411 10.31 14.92 2.44
N GLN A 412 11.16 15.52 1.60
CA GLN A 412 10.81 16.66 0.76
C GLN A 412 10.94 16.27 -0.72
N SER A 413 10.09 16.82 -1.57
CA SER A 413 10.13 16.51 -3.00
C SER A 413 9.75 17.69 -3.86
N VAL A 414 10.38 17.77 -5.03
CA VAL A 414 10.02 18.68 -6.14
C VAL A 414 9.71 17.81 -7.34
N LYS A 415 8.54 18.04 -7.95
CA LYS A 415 8.07 17.28 -9.12
C LYS A 415 7.67 18.24 -10.25
N LEU A 416 8.16 17.96 -11.44
CA LEU A 416 7.77 18.60 -12.70
C LEU A 416 6.93 17.59 -13.50
N THR A 417 5.80 18.04 -14.05
CA THR A 417 4.90 17.21 -14.86
C THR A 417 4.51 17.97 -16.12
N TYR A 418 4.66 17.32 -17.27
CA TYR A 418 4.11 17.79 -18.54
C TYR A 418 3.05 16.81 -19.04
N MET A 419 1.94 17.33 -19.55
CA MET A 419 0.82 16.54 -20.06
C MET A 419 0.36 17.06 -21.42
N LEU A 420 0.16 16.12 -22.35
CA LEU A 420 -0.44 16.34 -23.66
C LEU A 420 -1.67 15.45 -23.82
N ILE A 421 -2.83 16.04 -24.07
CA ILE A 421 -4.10 15.31 -24.27
C ILE A 421 -4.66 15.65 -25.64
N ARG A 422 -4.83 14.62 -26.47
CA ARG A 422 -5.47 14.69 -27.80
C ARG A 422 -6.44 13.50 -27.99
N PRO A 423 -7.40 13.55 -28.87
CA PRO A 423 -8.43 12.52 -29.01
C PRO A 423 -7.91 11.10 -29.22
N ARG A 424 -6.77 10.93 -29.89
CA ARG A 424 -6.16 9.62 -30.18
C ARG A 424 -4.80 9.41 -29.56
N PHE A 425 -4.28 10.44 -28.82
CA PHE A 425 -2.94 10.39 -28.24
C PHE A 425 -2.88 11.18 -26.93
N ASN A 426 -2.66 10.46 -25.84
CA ASN A 426 -2.45 11.03 -24.51
C ASN A 426 -1.04 10.70 -24.06
N PHE A 427 -0.33 11.70 -23.58
CA PHE A 427 1.05 11.58 -23.13
C PHE A 427 1.23 12.38 -21.84
N ASN A 428 1.93 11.78 -20.89
CA ASN A 428 2.33 12.40 -19.65
C ASN A 428 3.78 12.02 -19.35
N ILE A 429 4.60 12.98 -18.99
CA ILE A 429 5.95 12.76 -18.48
C ILE A 429 6.15 13.58 -17.22
N TRP A 430 6.86 13.01 -16.26
CA TRP A 430 7.18 13.69 -15.01
C TRP A 430 8.58 13.32 -14.54
N SER A 431 9.20 14.26 -13.79
CA SER A 431 10.47 14.05 -13.10
C SER A 431 10.35 14.58 -11.68
N GLN A 432 10.87 13.85 -10.73
CA GLN A 432 10.82 14.16 -9.31
C GLN A 432 12.20 13.97 -8.68
N TYR A 433 12.58 14.92 -7.85
CA TYR A 433 13.69 14.77 -6.91
C TYR A 433 13.13 14.79 -5.50
N ALA A 434 13.48 13.76 -4.71
CA ALA A 434 13.06 13.65 -3.32
C ALA A 434 14.28 13.41 -2.41
N PHE A 435 14.20 13.90 -1.16
CA PHE A 435 15.26 13.74 -0.19
C PHE A 435 14.73 13.64 1.24
N THR A 436 15.38 12.78 2.02
CA THR A 436 15.17 12.56 3.45
C THR A 436 16.52 12.60 4.15
N ASN A 437 16.61 13.20 5.32
CA ASN A 437 17.88 13.33 6.06
C ASN A 437 17.97 12.47 7.32
N ASN A 438 16.84 11.99 7.84
CA ASN A 438 16.73 11.22 9.08
C ASN A 438 15.79 10.03 8.90
N ASP A 439 15.97 9.26 7.82
CA ASP A 439 15.15 8.08 7.58
C ASP A 439 15.39 7.00 8.65
N ILE A 440 14.35 6.25 8.95
CA ILE A 440 14.40 5.14 9.91
C ILE A 440 14.96 3.91 9.19
N ALA A 441 16.09 3.41 9.66
CA ALA A 441 16.77 2.28 9.07
C ALA A 441 16.96 1.15 10.08
N GLY A 442 16.82 -0.09 9.63
CA GLY A 442 17.22 -1.28 10.38
C GLY A 442 18.75 -1.35 10.48
N VAL A 443 19.24 -1.68 11.66
CA VAL A 443 20.67 -1.86 11.96
C VAL A 443 20.87 -3.25 12.53
N THR A 444 21.76 -4.03 11.93
CA THR A 444 22.16 -5.33 12.46
C THR A 444 23.66 -5.33 12.70
N THR A 445 24.07 -5.62 13.93
CA THR A 445 25.47 -5.73 14.35
C THR A 445 25.75 -7.13 14.87
N LEU A 446 27.01 -7.54 14.81
CA LEU A 446 27.47 -8.77 15.44
C LEU A 446 28.15 -8.41 16.79
N ASP A 447 27.55 -8.85 17.89
CA ASP A 447 28.13 -8.70 19.24
C ASP A 447 28.57 -10.08 19.73
N GLY A 448 29.90 -10.31 19.74
CA GLY A 448 30.44 -11.64 19.95
C GLY A 448 29.96 -12.62 18.86
N ASN A 449 29.13 -13.60 19.25
CA ASN A 449 28.51 -14.58 18.35
C ASN A 449 27.01 -14.35 18.15
N ILE A 450 26.50 -13.17 18.54
CA ILE A 450 25.07 -12.84 18.55
C ILE A 450 24.80 -11.74 17.54
N LEU A 451 23.79 -11.95 16.70
CA LEU A 451 23.28 -10.94 15.80
C LEU A 451 22.27 -10.04 16.53
N HIS A 452 22.61 -8.79 16.74
CA HIS A 452 21.72 -7.80 17.36
C HIS A 452 21.10 -6.90 16.28
N SER A 453 19.78 -6.90 16.17
CA SER A 453 19.02 -6.12 15.19
C SER A 453 18.10 -5.11 15.88
N THR A 454 18.16 -3.85 15.47
CA THR A 454 17.35 -2.72 15.96
C THR A 454 17.09 -1.69 14.84
N TYR A 455 16.54 -0.52 15.20
CA TYR A 455 16.23 0.58 14.27
C TYR A 455 16.83 1.90 14.75
N GLU A 456 17.26 2.75 13.82
CA GLU A 456 17.84 4.07 14.11
C GLU A 456 17.47 5.12 13.05
N ASN A 457 17.38 6.42 13.43
CA ASN A 457 17.19 7.55 12.53
C ASN A 457 18.53 8.00 11.89
N ILE A 458 19.17 7.16 11.13
CA ILE A 458 20.50 7.39 10.54
C ILE A 458 20.51 7.46 9.02
N GLY A 459 19.36 7.23 8.39
CA GLY A 459 19.26 7.18 6.94
C GLY A 459 19.22 8.57 6.29
N LYS A 460 20.03 8.74 5.23
CA LYS A 460 19.88 9.85 4.28
C LYS A 460 19.54 9.25 2.93
N ILE A 461 18.40 9.63 2.37
CA ILE A 461 17.92 9.12 1.08
C ILE A 461 17.83 10.28 0.11
N ARG A 462 18.36 10.08 -1.09
CA ARG A 462 18.22 10.96 -2.25
C ARG A 462 17.69 10.13 -3.39
N THR A 463 16.59 10.57 -3.96
CA THR A 463 15.95 9.83 -5.05
C THR A 463 15.67 10.78 -6.21
N PHE A 464 16.14 10.42 -7.38
CA PHE A 464 15.70 11.03 -8.63
C PHE A 464 14.86 10.00 -9.39
N GLN A 465 13.63 10.35 -9.72
CA GLN A 465 12.73 9.49 -10.46
C GLN A 465 12.14 10.23 -11.64
N SER A 466 12.13 9.60 -12.81
CA SER A 466 11.45 10.12 -14.00
C SER A 466 10.58 9.02 -14.59
N GLY A 467 9.38 9.38 -15.00
CA GLY A 467 8.43 8.40 -15.53
C GLY A 467 7.42 9.04 -16.46
N GLY A 468 6.63 8.19 -17.09
CA GLY A 468 5.62 8.65 -18.01
C GLY A 468 4.58 7.61 -18.36
N PHE A 469 3.58 8.11 -19.06
CA PHE A 469 2.47 7.34 -19.57
C PHE A 469 2.15 7.83 -20.98
N MET A 470 1.93 6.89 -21.88
CA MET A 470 1.48 7.14 -23.24
C MET A 470 0.31 6.22 -23.55
N GLN A 471 -0.76 6.77 -24.08
CA GLN A 471 -1.85 6.01 -24.68
C GLN A 471 -2.09 6.50 -26.09
N TRP A 472 -2.05 5.57 -27.04
CA TRP A 472 -2.23 5.85 -28.46
C TRP A 472 -3.31 4.93 -29.05
N THR A 473 -4.22 5.52 -29.80
CA THR A 473 -5.29 4.83 -30.53
C THR A 473 -5.01 4.96 -32.04
N PRO A 474 -4.09 4.15 -32.60
CA PRO A 474 -3.64 4.26 -33.99
C PRO A 474 -4.78 4.10 -35.00
N MET A 475 -5.74 3.25 -34.65
CA MET A 475 -6.92 2.99 -35.46
C MET A 475 -8.11 2.67 -34.53
N ASP A 476 -9.31 2.74 -35.04
CA ASP A 476 -10.52 2.38 -34.31
C ASP A 476 -10.41 0.96 -33.73
N LYS A 477 -10.91 0.77 -32.50
CA LYS A 477 -10.88 -0.51 -31.79
C LYS A 477 -9.48 -1.03 -31.39
N THR A 478 -8.41 -0.24 -31.56
CA THR A 478 -7.07 -0.61 -31.14
C THR A 478 -6.49 0.45 -30.22
N SER A 479 -6.00 0.06 -29.07
CA SER A 479 -5.34 0.95 -28.10
C SER A 479 -4.00 0.36 -27.69
N ILE A 480 -2.97 1.19 -27.67
CA ILE A 480 -1.64 0.85 -27.18
C ILE A 480 -1.34 1.77 -25.99
N MET A 481 -0.94 1.19 -24.90
CA MET A 481 -0.54 1.89 -23.69
C MET A 481 0.87 1.49 -23.30
N VAL A 482 1.68 2.49 -22.98
CA VAL A 482 3.02 2.31 -22.40
C VAL A 482 3.12 3.20 -21.18
N SER A 483 3.56 2.65 -20.08
CA SER A 483 3.88 3.41 -18.87
C SER A 483 5.15 2.86 -18.24
N GLY A 484 5.88 3.72 -17.55
CA GLY A 484 7.07 3.28 -16.85
C GLY A 484 7.76 4.40 -16.13
N SER A 485 8.73 4.02 -15.33
CA SER A 485 9.60 4.96 -14.63
C SER A 485 10.99 4.38 -14.46
N VAL A 486 11.96 5.27 -14.39
CA VAL A 486 13.33 4.99 -13.96
C VAL A 486 13.58 5.74 -12.67
N ILE A 487 14.23 5.10 -11.73
CA ILE A 487 14.55 5.64 -10.41
C ILE A 487 16.05 5.45 -10.15
N TYR A 488 16.70 6.52 -9.71
CA TYR A 488 18.03 6.45 -9.11
C TYR A 488 17.89 6.76 -7.63
N THR A 489 18.43 5.91 -6.78
CA THR A 489 18.41 6.06 -5.34
C THR A 489 19.84 6.07 -4.81
N ASP A 490 20.15 7.05 -3.96
CA ASP A 490 21.37 7.14 -3.16
C ASP A 490 20.95 7.10 -1.70
N ILE A 491 21.35 6.05 -0.99
CA ILE A 491 21.08 5.84 0.43
C ILE A 491 22.41 5.87 1.18
N SER A 492 22.50 6.68 2.20
CA SER A 492 23.65 6.71 3.10
C SER A 492 23.21 6.64 4.55
N GLN A 493 23.92 5.86 5.33
CA GLN A 493 23.87 5.81 6.78
C GLN A 493 25.22 6.28 7.32
N THR A 494 25.37 6.36 8.63
CA THR A 494 26.54 6.98 9.27
C THR A 494 27.88 6.50 8.70
N ILE A 495 28.00 5.21 8.42
CA ILE A 495 29.25 4.58 7.91
C ILE A 495 29.07 3.87 6.57
N PHE A 496 27.83 3.68 6.08
CA PHE A 496 27.54 2.92 4.87
C PHE A 496 26.85 3.78 3.81
N LYS A 497 27.20 3.54 2.56
CA LYS A 497 26.62 4.24 1.42
C LYS A 497 26.41 3.28 0.26
N ASN A 498 25.23 3.32 -0.33
CA ASN A 498 24.88 2.55 -1.51
C ASN A 498 24.06 3.38 -2.49
N ASN A 499 24.16 3.07 -3.77
CA ASN A 499 23.35 3.71 -4.80
C ASN A 499 22.99 2.71 -5.90
N GLY A 500 21.93 2.97 -6.60
CA GLY A 500 21.49 2.08 -7.67
C GLY A 500 20.39 2.65 -8.53
N TRP A 501 20.25 2.06 -9.71
CA TRP A 501 19.17 2.31 -10.63
C TRP A 501 18.13 1.21 -10.54
N GLY A 502 16.87 1.59 -10.64
CA GLY A 502 15.74 0.71 -10.77
C GLY A 502 14.70 1.32 -11.68
N GLY A 503 13.60 0.61 -11.85
CA GLY A 503 12.49 1.11 -12.65
C GLY A 503 11.54 0.03 -13.08
N ASN A 504 10.53 0.46 -13.82
CA ASN A 504 9.53 -0.44 -14.37
C ASN A 504 9.08 0.04 -15.75
N VAL A 505 8.66 -0.89 -16.58
CA VAL A 505 7.98 -0.62 -17.83
C VAL A 505 6.79 -1.57 -17.93
N TYR A 506 5.63 -1.02 -18.21
CA TYR A 506 4.40 -1.76 -18.51
C TYR A 506 3.90 -1.37 -19.90
N MET A 507 3.64 -2.36 -20.72
CA MET A 507 3.09 -2.22 -22.07
C MET A 507 1.80 -3.01 -22.20
N ARG A 508 0.82 -2.45 -22.90
CA ARG A 508 -0.44 -3.11 -23.18
C ARG A 508 -0.94 -2.72 -24.56
N ALA A 509 -1.31 -3.71 -25.34
CA ALA A 509 -1.98 -3.53 -26.63
C ALA A 509 -3.32 -4.25 -26.59
N THR A 510 -4.42 -3.52 -26.84
CA THR A 510 -5.78 -4.04 -26.80
C THR A 510 -6.41 -3.89 -28.17
N ARG A 511 -7.10 -4.93 -28.65
CA ARG A 511 -7.86 -4.91 -29.88
C ARG A 511 -9.23 -5.55 -29.69
N LYS A 512 -10.27 -4.80 -30.08
CA LYS A 512 -11.63 -5.33 -30.15
C LYS A 512 -11.81 -6.07 -31.48
N LEU A 513 -12.12 -7.34 -31.38
CA LEU A 513 -12.36 -8.27 -32.49
C LEU A 513 -13.88 -8.41 -32.76
N PRO A 514 -14.29 -9.06 -33.86
CA PRO A 514 -15.68 -9.46 -34.07
C PRO A 514 -16.22 -10.30 -32.91
N CYS A 515 -17.54 -10.52 -32.87
CA CYS A 515 -18.24 -11.35 -31.87
C CYS A 515 -18.08 -10.89 -30.42
N ASN A 516 -17.89 -9.57 -30.18
CA ASN A 516 -17.66 -8.98 -28.85
C ASN A 516 -16.47 -9.57 -28.09
N ILE A 517 -15.45 -10.01 -28.82
CA ILE A 517 -14.18 -10.47 -28.26
C ILE A 517 -13.22 -9.29 -28.16
N GLU A 518 -12.46 -9.23 -27.09
CA GLU A 518 -11.33 -8.33 -26.90
C GLU A 518 -10.07 -9.16 -26.62
N ALA A 519 -9.03 -8.90 -27.39
CA ALA A 519 -7.71 -9.48 -27.16
C ALA A 519 -6.79 -8.40 -26.60
N GLU A 520 -6.07 -8.74 -25.54
CA GLU A 520 -5.11 -7.87 -24.87
C GLU A 520 -3.78 -8.59 -24.72
N LEU A 521 -2.73 -8.01 -25.29
CA LEU A 521 -1.35 -8.39 -25.04
C LEU A 521 -0.75 -7.42 -24.04
N TRP A 522 -0.02 -7.93 -23.05
CA TRP A 522 0.65 -7.10 -22.08
C TRP A 522 2.04 -7.65 -21.73
N ALA A 523 2.91 -6.74 -21.34
CA ALA A 523 4.23 -7.05 -20.84
C ALA A 523 4.58 -6.08 -19.70
N ASN A 524 5.25 -6.58 -18.69
CA ASN A 524 5.73 -5.82 -17.54
C ASN A 524 7.15 -6.25 -17.19
N TYR A 525 8.01 -5.26 -17.02
CA TYR A 525 9.35 -5.44 -16.48
C TYR A 525 9.51 -4.51 -15.29
N TYR A 526 10.11 -5.00 -14.21
CA TYR A 526 10.44 -4.17 -13.06
C TYR A 526 11.79 -4.58 -12.49
N GLN A 527 12.51 -3.61 -11.94
CA GLN A 527 13.74 -3.83 -11.20
C GLN A 527 13.79 -2.87 -10.03
N PHE A 528 13.99 -3.40 -8.85
CA PHE A 528 14.21 -2.57 -7.68
C PHE A 528 15.61 -1.96 -7.72
N ALA A 529 15.73 -0.68 -7.35
CA ALA A 529 17.02 0.00 -7.28
C ALA A 529 17.85 -0.52 -6.10
N LEU A 530 17.29 -0.37 -4.92
CA LEU A 530 17.85 -0.78 -3.64
C LEU A 530 16.69 -1.15 -2.72
N SER A 531 16.89 -2.10 -1.81
CA SER A 531 15.96 -2.37 -0.72
C SER A 531 16.28 -1.50 0.51
N ASP A 532 17.55 -1.26 0.77
CA ASP A 532 18.08 -0.44 1.86
C ASP A 532 19.52 0.03 1.56
N ALA A 533 20.20 0.64 2.55
CA ALA A 533 21.58 1.11 2.39
C ALA A 533 22.60 -0.03 2.16
N PHE A 534 22.23 -1.27 2.44
CA PHE A 534 23.13 -2.41 2.41
C PHE A 534 22.80 -3.39 1.27
N THR A 535 21.54 -3.46 0.85
CA THR A 535 21.01 -4.55 0.02
C THR A 535 20.62 -4.07 -1.37
N ARG A 536 21.10 -4.77 -2.37
CA ARG A 536 20.74 -4.59 -3.78
C ARG A 536 19.99 -5.82 -4.28
N SER A 537 18.86 -5.63 -4.96
CA SER A 537 18.13 -6.71 -5.62
C SER A 537 18.77 -7.08 -6.95
N ASP A 538 19.04 -8.35 -7.15
CA ASP A 538 19.57 -8.94 -8.39
C ASP A 538 18.79 -10.19 -8.78
N ASN A 539 17.54 -10.00 -9.20
CA ASN A 539 16.66 -11.10 -9.56
C ASN A 539 16.89 -11.61 -11.00
N GLY A 540 17.71 -10.90 -11.78
CA GLY A 540 17.90 -11.16 -13.20
C GLY A 540 16.70 -10.75 -14.07
N PHE A 541 16.95 -10.55 -15.37
CA PHE A 541 15.92 -10.03 -16.29
C PHE A 541 14.68 -10.92 -16.35
N MET A 542 14.84 -12.24 -16.51
CA MET A 542 13.72 -13.16 -16.73
C MET A 542 12.78 -13.28 -15.52
N ASN A 543 13.28 -13.11 -14.30
CA ASN A 543 12.44 -13.09 -13.12
C ASN A 543 11.62 -11.80 -12.97
N ASN A 544 12.16 -10.71 -13.47
CA ASN A 544 11.53 -9.40 -13.42
C ASN A 544 10.62 -9.14 -14.62
N PHE A 545 10.65 -10.01 -15.63
CA PHE A 545 9.85 -9.87 -16.85
C PHE A 545 8.61 -10.76 -16.81
N TRP A 546 7.44 -10.13 -16.93
CA TRP A 546 6.14 -10.77 -16.98
C TRP A 546 5.41 -10.36 -18.25
N TYR A 547 4.75 -11.28 -18.91
CA TYR A 547 4.00 -11.01 -20.13
C TYR A 547 2.80 -11.95 -20.24
N GLY A 548 1.82 -11.56 -21.04
CA GLY A 548 0.64 -12.40 -21.18
C GLY A 548 -0.33 -11.96 -22.26
N LEU A 549 -1.31 -12.83 -22.45
CA LEU A 549 -2.45 -12.66 -23.33
C LEU A 549 -3.74 -12.84 -22.54
N ASN A 550 -4.64 -11.87 -22.63
CA ASN A 550 -6.00 -11.98 -22.13
C ASN A 550 -6.97 -11.98 -23.31
N ILE A 551 -7.87 -12.94 -23.35
CA ILE A 551 -8.96 -13.01 -24.34
C ILE A 551 -10.27 -12.92 -23.57
N THR A 552 -11.03 -11.85 -23.80
CA THR A 552 -12.29 -11.59 -23.09
C THR A 552 -13.43 -11.57 -24.08
N GLY A 553 -14.43 -12.44 -23.87
CA GLY A 553 -15.68 -12.45 -24.61
C GLY A 553 -16.81 -11.89 -23.76
N ASN A 554 -17.64 -11.03 -24.37
CA ASN A 554 -18.80 -10.43 -23.71
C ASN A 554 -20.07 -10.91 -24.42
N TYR A 555 -20.89 -11.69 -23.72
CA TYR A 555 -22.05 -12.41 -24.26
C TYR A 555 -23.35 -11.99 -23.58
N LEU A 556 -24.44 -12.51 -24.06
CA LEU A 556 -25.82 -12.21 -23.65
C LEU A 556 -26.26 -10.76 -23.92
N LYS A 557 -27.52 -10.47 -23.65
CA LYS A 557 -28.10 -9.13 -23.80
C LYS A 557 -27.34 -8.15 -22.88
N ASN A 558 -27.04 -6.97 -23.40
CA ASN A 558 -26.27 -5.93 -22.72
C ASN A 558 -24.86 -6.38 -22.24
N LYS A 559 -24.27 -7.40 -22.89
CA LYS A 559 -22.96 -7.95 -22.52
C LYS A 559 -22.92 -8.38 -21.05
N ALA A 560 -23.99 -8.99 -20.57
CA ALA A 560 -24.17 -9.35 -19.18
C ALA A 560 -23.21 -10.46 -18.72
N LEU A 561 -22.83 -11.38 -19.60
CA LEU A 561 -21.87 -12.45 -19.30
C LEU A 561 -20.51 -12.11 -19.87
N THR A 562 -19.50 -12.08 -19.03
CA THR A 562 -18.08 -11.93 -19.41
C THR A 562 -17.35 -13.23 -19.13
N VAL A 563 -16.63 -13.75 -20.11
CA VAL A 563 -15.75 -14.91 -19.96
C VAL A 563 -14.36 -14.48 -20.41
N SER A 564 -13.34 -14.69 -19.57
CA SER A 564 -11.98 -14.30 -19.88
C SER A 564 -11.02 -15.47 -19.67
N LEU A 565 -10.19 -15.72 -20.65
CA LEU A 565 -9.02 -16.61 -20.58
C LEU A 565 -7.78 -15.74 -20.41
N ARG A 566 -6.99 -16.02 -19.38
CA ARG A 566 -5.72 -15.34 -19.09
C ARG A 566 -4.58 -16.33 -19.22
N LEU A 567 -3.60 -15.98 -20.01
CA LEU A 567 -2.33 -16.68 -20.13
C LEU A 567 -1.22 -15.74 -19.68
N THR A 568 -0.52 -16.10 -18.62
CA THR A 568 0.64 -15.35 -18.12
C THR A 568 1.89 -16.19 -18.29
N ASN A 569 2.94 -15.60 -18.81
CA ASN A 569 4.22 -16.28 -19.11
C ASN A 569 4.06 -17.65 -19.81
N PRO A 570 3.29 -17.75 -20.91
CA PRO A 570 2.94 -19.03 -21.52
C PRO A 570 4.13 -19.86 -22.02
N PHE A 571 5.29 -19.23 -22.19
CA PHE A 571 6.53 -19.91 -22.58
C PHE A 571 7.55 -20.00 -21.44
N GLY A 572 7.15 -19.56 -20.22
CA GLY A 572 7.99 -19.60 -19.03
C GLY A 572 7.58 -20.78 -18.14
N GLN A 573 8.53 -21.64 -17.81
CA GLN A 573 8.29 -22.79 -16.91
C GLN A 573 9.06 -22.67 -15.59
N HIS A 574 9.68 -21.51 -15.32
CA HIS A 574 10.52 -21.34 -14.15
C HIS A 574 9.69 -20.87 -12.96
N ASN A 575 10.01 -21.38 -11.79
CA ASN A 575 9.51 -20.90 -10.51
C ASN A 575 10.04 -19.48 -10.24
N SER A 576 9.31 -18.70 -9.47
CA SER A 576 9.77 -17.37 -9.06
C SER A 576 10.95 -17.48 -8.10
N PHE A 577 11.94 -16.61 -8.26
CA PHE A 577 12.97 -16.44 -7.25
C PHE A 577 13.30 -14.96 -7.02
N PHE A 578 13.75 -14.67 -5.80
CA PHE A 578 14.23 -13.35 -5.40
C PHE A 578 15.65 -13.49 -4.88
N ARG A 579 16.55 -12.67 -5.40
CA ARG A 579 17.93 -12.59 -4.95
C ARG A 579 18.24 -11.18 -4.50
N ASN A 580 18.78 -11.07 -3.29
CA ASN A 580 19.32 -9.82 -2.77
C ASN A 580 20.80 -10.03 -2.43
N GLU A 581 21.60 -9.01 -2.69
CA GLU A 581 23.02 -8.99 -2.41
C GLU A 581 23.31 -7.87 -1.42
N ALA A 582 23.88 -8.23 -0.26
CA ALA A 582 24.41 -7.29 0.70
C ALA A 582 25.83 -6.90 0.27
N VAL A 583 25.99 -5.68 -0.22
CA VAL A 583 27.24 -5.26 -0.89
C VAL A 583 28.13 -4.38 -0.01
N ARG A 584 27.57 -3.70 0.99
CA ARG A 584 28.33 -2.84 1.92
C ARG A 584 27.54 -2.69 3.21
N GLY A 585 28.04 -3.15 4.31
CA GLY A 585 27.38 -3.08 5.59
C GLY A 585 28.20 -3.78 6.66
N ALA A 586 27.60 -4.08 7.80
CA ALA A 586 28.21 -4.92 8.82
C ALA A 586 28.52 -6.34 8.31
N TYR A 587 27.94 -6.69 7.16
CA TYR A 587 28.18 -7.97 6.47
C TYR A 587 28.04 -7.80 4.95
N THR A 588 28.63 -8.72 4.23
CA THR A 588 28.46 -8.90 2.77
C THR A 588 27.94 -10.31 2.49
N GLY A 589 27.24 -10.50 1.36
CA GLY A 589 26.76 -11.82 0.99
C GLY A 589 25.43 -11.78 0.24
N THR A 590 24.75 -12.90 0.18
CA THR A 590 23.51 -13.04 -0.61
C THR A 590 22.39 -13.68 0.19
N SER A 591 21.15 -13.28 -0.13
CA SER A 591 19.95 -14.03 0.20
C SER A 591 19.20 -14.42 -1.07
N VAL A 592 18.77 -15.66 -1.15
CA VAL A 592 18.01 -16.19 -2.29
C VAL A 592 16.76 -16.88 -1.78
N THR A 593 15.61 -16.45 -2.24
CA THR A 593 14.33 -17.13 -1.98
C THR A 593 13.79 -17.70 -3.29
N ARG A 594 13.54 -18.99 -3.33
CA ARG A 594 12.90 -19.72 -4.44
C ARG A 594 11.49 -20.10 -4.02
N MET A 595 10.52 -19.80 -4.86
CA MET A 595 9.12 -20.12 -4.64
C MET A 595 8.67 -21.25 -5.58
N ASP A 596 7.81 -22.12 -5.09
CA ASP A 596 7.25 -23.23 -5.90
C ASP A 596 6.06 -22.77 -6.77
N ASP A 597 5.69 -21.49 -6.73
CA ASP A 597 4.69 -20.94 -7.63
C ASP A 597 5.12 -21.08 -9.09
N MET A 598 4.19 -21.46 -9.95
CA MET A 598 4.46 -21.48 -11.38
C MET A 598 4.27 -20.11 -11.98
N ARG A 599 5.32 -19.57 -12.58
CA ARG A 599 5.23 -18.29 -13.34
C ARG A 599 4.31 -18.38 -14.54
N MET A 600 4.22 -19.55 -15.16
CA MET A 600 3.18 -19.84 -16.14
C MET A 600 1.84 -19.95 -15.42
N GLN A 601 0.87 -19.14 -15.84
CA GLN A 601 -0.49 -19.18 -15.28
C GLN A 601 -1.50 -19.32 -16.43
N ILE A 602 -2.47 -20.19 -16.21
CA ILE A 602 -3.63 -20.34 -17.08
C ILE A 602 -4.87 -20.11 -16.22
N GLY A 603 -5.50 -18.97 -16.41
CA GLY A 603 -6.67 -18.57 -15.60
C GLY A 603 -7.92 -18.45 -16.43
N LEU A 604 -9.03 -18.98 -15.92
CA LEU A 604 -10.37 -18.77 -16.45
C LEU A 604 -11.15 -17.91 -15.45
N SER A 605 -11.80 -16.85 -15.95
CA SER A 605 -12.72 -16.07 -15.14
C SER A 605 -14.08 -15.95 -15.82
N VAL A 606 -15.14 -15.99 -15.01
CA VAL A 606 -16.52 -15.83 -15.44
C VAL A 606 -17.17 -14.78 -14.55
N GLY A 607 -17.82 -13.80 -15.17
CA GLY A 607 -18.55 -12.76 -14.47
C GLY A 607 -19.93 -12.55 -15.08
N TYR A 608 -20.95 -12.42 -14.24
CA TYR A 608 -22.31 -12.13 -14.66
C TYR A 608 -22.80 -10.83 -14.03
N ARG A 609 -23.21 -9.89 -14.88
CA ARG A 609 -23.80 -8.61 -14.48
C ARG A 609 -25.31 -8.65 -14.70
N PHE A 610 -26.05 -8.21 -13.70
CA PHE A 610 -27.49 -8.15 -13.72
C PHE A 610 -27.99 -6.75 -13.30
N GLY A 611 -29.24 -6.46 -13.67
CA GLY A 611 -29.88 -5.19 -13.33
C GLY A 611 -29.58 -4.05 -14.30
N ASN A 612 -30.17 -2.89 -14.06
CA ASN A 612 -30.14 -1.72 -14.94
C ASN A 612 -29.97 -0.41 -14.16
N LEU A 613 -29.14 -0.36 -13.15
CA LEU A 613 -28.89 0.86 -12.40
C LEU A 613 -27.71 1.63 -13.00
N ASN A 614 -27.91 2.91 -13.31
CA ASN A 614 -26.86 3.83 -13.76
C ASN A 614 -26.51 4.88 -12.69
N ALA A 615 -26.73 4.58 -11.42
CA ALA A 615 -26.41 5.47 -10.31
C ALA A 615 -25.16 5.01 -9.57
N SER A 616 -24.41 5.94 -8.99
CA SER A 616 -23.29 5.68 -8.10
C SER A 616 -23.49 6.44 -6.79
N VAL A 617 -23.01 5.88 -5.69
CA VAL A 617 -23.05 6.51 -4.37
C VAL A 617 -22.33 7.86 -4.42
N LYS A 618 -23.00 8.93 -4.01
CA LYS A 618 -22.43 10.27 -3.94
C LYS A 618 -21.62 10.40 -2.65
N LYS A 619 -20.48 11.07 -2.74
CA LYS A 619 -19.58 11.30 -1.59
C LYS A 619 -19.32 12.78 -1.35
N THR A 620 -18.98 13.10 -0.13
CA THR A 620 -18.60 14.46 0.27
C THR A 620 -17.33 14.93 -0.44
N ALA A 621 -17.16 16.24 -0.61
CA ALA A 621 -16.02 16.82 -1.32
C ALA A 621 -14.68 16.60 -0.59
N ALA A 622 -14.71 16.48 0.74
CA ALA A 622 -13.56 16.09 1.55
C ALA A 622 -13.71 14.64 1.98
N ARG A 623 -12.61 13.90 1.96
CA ARG A 623 -12.54 12.53 2.46
C ARG A 623 -11.54 12.48 3.60
N ILE A 624 -11.96 11.85 4.69
CA ILE A 624 -11.07 11.52 5.79
C ILE A 624 -10.27 10.28 5.43
N THR A 625 -8.95 10.37 5.48
CA THR A 625 -8.02 9.25 5.30
C THR A 625 -6.88 9.40 6.29
N ASN A 626 -6.31 8.29 6.72
CA ASN A 626 -5.06 8.25 7.47
C ASN A 626 -4.12 7.30 6.75
N ASP A 627 -3.21 7.86 6.01
CA ASP A 627 -2.26 7.10 5.19
C ASP A 627 -0.94 6.81 5.96
N ASP A 628 -0.79 7.37 7.18
CA ASP A 628 0.35 7.20 8.07
C ASP A 628 0.24 5.98 9.02
N LEU A 629 -0.62 5.03 8.70
CA LEU A 629 -0.81 3.77 9.43
C LEU A 629 0.32 2.77 9.11
N GLN A 630 1.54 3.09 9.47
CA GLN A 630 2.69 2.20 9.22
C GLN A 630 2.66 0.86 9.98
N GLY A 631 1.73 0.65 10.87
CA GLY A 631 1.50 -0.65 11.52
C GLY A 631 0.80 -1.69 10.65
N ARG A 632 0.36 -1.33 9.42
CA ARG A 632 -0.36 -2.22 8.50
C ARG A 632 0.51 -2.85 7.40
N LYS A 633 1.75 -2.41 7.25
CA LYS A 633 2.68 -2.96 6.27
C LYS A 633 3.73 -3.79 6.99
N ASN A 634 3.47 -5.05 7.18
CA ASN A 634 4.42 -6.13 7.39
C ASN A 634 4.09 -7.27 6.44
#